data_01ebc072aa6745ae51413b73cd43f3df
#
_entry.id   01ebc072aa6745ae51413b73cd43f3df
#
_cell.length_a   1.000
_cell.length_b   1.000
_cell.length_c   1.000
_cell.angle_alpha   90.00
_cell.angle_beta   90.00
_cell.angle_gamma   90.00
#
_symmetry.space_group_name_H-M   'P 1'
#
loop_
_entity.id
_entity.type
_entity.pdbx_description
1 polymer ?
#
loop_
_entity_poly.entity_id
_entity_poly.type
_entity_poly.pdbx_seq_one_letter_code
_entity_poly.pdbx_strand_id
1 'polypeptide(L)'
;QARLARRYGAAVLVMCFDERGQADGFARKIEIAERAYRLLVADGFPPEDIVIDPNVFAIATGIAEHDNYAVDFIEAVRWIHTHLPYAKTSGGISNVSFAFRGNETVRAAIHTVFLYHAIRAGLTMGIVNAGQLGIYDELEPRLRALVEDVVLNRRPGAAEELVAYAQTLQTGEARAEEVQEWRSWPVEKRLEHALVKGITEHVVEDTEELRARFAAEGKGPL
;
A
#
# COMPACT_ATOMS: atom_id res chain seq x y z
N GLN A 1 11.78 -7.41 27.27
CA GLN A 1 10.82 -8.01 26.33
C GLN A 1 11.51 -9.06 25.43
N ALA A 2 12.65 -8.76 24.76
CA ALA A 2 13.35 -9.70 23.87
C ALA A 2 13.72 -11.03 24.57
N ARG A 3 14.28 -11.00 25.78
CA ARG A 3 14.59 -12.21 26.57
C ARG A 3 13.36 -13.07 26.86
N LEU A 4 12.22 -12.44 27.08
CA LEU A 4 10.97 -13.17 27.31
C LEU A 4 10.49 -13.84 26.02
N ALA A 5 10.50 -13.13 24.89
CA ALA A 5 10.17 -13.69 23.58
C ALA A 5 11.05 -14.91 23.26
N ARG A 6 12.37 -14.77 23.42
CA ARG A 6 13.33 -15.86 23.24
C ARG A 6 13.02 -17.07 24.15
N ARG A 7 12.70 -16.83 25.42
CA ARG A 7 12.37 -17.91 26.37
C ARG A 7 11.20 -18.76 25.90
N TYR A 8 10.26 -18.18 25.17
CA TYR A 8 9.10 -18.89 24.61
C TYR A 8 9.30 -19.35 23.16
N GLY A 9 10.52 -19.22 22.61
CA GLY A 9 10.82 -19.64 21.25
C GLY A 9 10.13 -18.82 20.16
N ALA A 10 9.78 -17.57 20.46
CA ALA A 10 9.14 -16.68 19.49
C ALA A 10 10.20 -15.92 18.67
N ALA A 11 9.99 -15.80 17.36
CA ALA A 11 10.71 -14.83 16.54
C ALA A 11 10.33 -13.40 16.93
N VAL A 12 11.19 -12.43 16.63
CA VAL A 12 10.95 -11.01 16.92
C VAL A 12 10.98 -10.20 15.63
N LEU A 13 9.96 -9.35 15.46
CA LEU A 13 9.94 -8.33 14.40
C LEU A 13 10.29 -6.98 15.03
N VAL A 14 11.30 -6.34 14.47
CA VAL A 14 11.78 -5.02 14.89
C VAL A 14 11.55 -4.03 13.76
N MET A 15 10.72 -3.03 14.01
CA MET A 15 10.57 -1.89 13.10
C MET A 15 11.75 -0.94 13.27
N CYS A 16 12.21 -0.33 12.18
CA CYS A 16 13.24 0.73 12.21
C CYS A 16 12.64 2.02 12.80
N PHE A 17 12.54 2.03 14.12
CA PHE A 17 11.96 3.07 14.94
C PHE A 17 12.87 3.31 16.15
N ASP A 18 13.22 4.55 16.43
CA ASP A 18 14.04 4.93 17.58
C ASP A 18 13.42 6.11 18.36
N GLU A 19 14.18 6.69 19.28
CA GLU A 19 13.78 7.81 20.13
C GLU A 19 13.43 9.08 19.33
N ARG A 20 13.87 9.15 18.06
CA ARG A 20 13.58 10.25 17.13
C ARG A 20 12.38 9.96 16.22
N GLY A 21 11.76 8.78 16.34
CA GLY A 21 10.64 8.32 15.52
C GLY A 21 11.03 7.33 14.43
N GLN A 22 10.13 7.11 13.47
CA GLN A 22 10.34 6.18 12.36
C GLN A 22 11.50 6.63 11.46
N ALA A 23 12.29 5.65 11.00
CA ALA A 23 13.32 5.90 9.99
C ALA A 23 12.66 6.05 8.61
N ASP A 24 12.83 7.18 8.00
CA ASP A 24 12.32 7.52 6.66
C ASP A 24 13.35 7.30 5.55
N GLY A 25 14.58 7.78 5.72
CA GLY A 25 15.64 7.64 4.74
C GLY A 25 16.55 6.44 4.97
N PHE A 26 17.27 6.03 3.93
CA PHE A 26 18.15 4.86 3.91
C PHE A 26 19.13 4.81 5.08
N ALA A 27 19.89 5.90 5.33
CA ALA A 27 20.92 5.93 6.37
C ALA A 27 20.38 5.60 7.77
N ARG A 28 19.21 6.16 8.12
CA ARG A 28 18.59 5.88 9.42
C ARG A 28 18.02 4.47 9.50
N LYS A 29 17.49 3.95 8.38
CA LYS A 29 16.97 2.57 8.33
C LYS A 29 18.08 1.56 8.66
N ILE A 30 19.25 1.69 8.03
CA ILE A 30 20.38 0.78 8.28
C ILE A 30 21.02 0.99 9.66
N GLU A 31 21.13 2.24 10.15
CA GLU A 31 21.63 2.53 11.49
C GLU A 31 20.81 1.81 12.58
N ILE A 32 19.48 1.93 12.51
CA ILE A 32 18.59 1.32 13.49
C ILE A 32 18.56 -0.20 13.32
N ALA A 33 18.52 -0.70 12.07
CA ALA A 33 18.56 -2.13 11.79
C ALA A 33 19.79 -2.80 12.38
N GLU A 34 20.97 -2.22 12.13
CA GLU A 34 22.24 -2.73 12.65
C GLU A 34 22.30 -2.70 14.17
N ARG A 35 21.90 -1.59 14.79
CA ARG A 35 21.84 -1.44 16.25
C ARG A 35 20.95 -2.50 16.87
N ALA A 36 19.74 -2.67 16.34
CA ALA A 36 18.78 -3.63 16.85
C ALA A 36 19.28 -5.07 16.69
N TYR A 37 19.79 -5.42 15.51
CA TYR A 37 20.36 -6.74 15.24
C TYR A 37 21.50 -7.08 16.21
N ARG A 38 22.48 -6.18 16.36
CA ARG A 38 23.63 -6.38 17.27
C ARG A 38 23.19 -6.58 18.73
N LEU A 39 22.22 -5.78 19.20
CA LEU A 39 21.69 -5.89 20.56
C LEU A 39 20.99 -7.23 20.79
N LEU A 40 20.17 -7.68 19.83
CA LEU A 40 19.46 -8.95 19.94
C LEU A 40 20.41 -10.15 19.90
N VAL A 41 21.38 -10.14 19.00
CA VAL A 41 22.39 -11.21 18.91
C VAL A 41 23.25 -11.26 20.17
N ALA A 42 23.68 -10.10 20.69
CA ALA A 42 24.44 -10.01 21.93
C ALA A 42 23.65 -10.52 23.16
N ASP A 43 22.32 -10.37 23.14
CA ASP A 43 21.43 -10.93 24.16
C ASP A 43 21.09 -12.42 23.91
N GLY A 44 21.73 -13.04 22.90
CA GLY A 44 21.64 -14.45 22.55
C GLY A 44 20.40 -14.82 21.74
N PHE A 45 19.79 -13.87 21.04
CA PHE A 45 18.69 -14.18 20.11
C PHE A 45 19.25 -14.85 18.84
N PRO A 46 18.63 -15.96 18.35
CA PRO A 46 19.05 -16.57 17.09
C PRO A 46 18.87 -15.55 15.94
N PRO A 47 19.90 -15.32 15.11
CA PRO A 47 19.80 -14.38 13.98
C PRO A 47 18.66 -14.70 13.00
N GLU A 48 18.38 -15.97 12.77
CA GLU A 48 17.30 -16.47 11.91
C GLU A 48 15.89 -16.17 12.42
N ASP A 49 15.75 -15.86 13.70
CA ASP A 49 14.48 -15.48 14.34
C ASP A 49 14.31 -13.95 14.43
N ILE A 50 15.24 -13.19 13.87
CA ILE A 50 15.18 -11.72 13.82
C ILE A 50 14.61 -11.28 12.46
N VAL A 51 13.49 -10.57 12.50
CA VAL A 51 12.84 -9.93 11.36
C VAL A 51 12.98 -8.43 11.51
N ILE A 52 13.48 -7.74 10.50
CA ILE A 52 13.63 -6.28 10.49
C ILE A 52 12.66 -5.69 9.48
N ASP A 53 11.87 -4.70 9.92
CA ASP A 53 10.99 -3.93 9.05
C ASP A 53 11.56 -2.51 8.88
N PRO A 54 12.10 -2.18 7.70
CA PRO A 54 12.68 -0.86 7.43
C PRO A 54 11.64 0.26 7.27
N ASN A 55 10.37 0.02 7.53
CA ASN A 55 9.23 0.90 7.32
C ASN A 55 8.99 1.28 5.85
N VAL A 56 7.82 0.93 5.34
CA VAL A 56 7.34 1.36 4.01
C VAL A 56 6.55 2.65 4.17
N PHE A 57 6.91 3.68 3.42
CA PHE A 57 6.22 4.97 3.36
C PHE A 57 5.60 5.19 1.99
N ALA A 58 4.61 6.10 1.96
CA ALA A 58 3.92 6.49 0.74
C ALA A 58 4.85 7.29 -0.19
N ILE A 59 4.77 6.99 -1.49
CA ILE A 59 5.42 7.75 -2.56
C ILE A 59 4.38 8.54 -3.36
N ALA A 60 4.83 9.40 -4.26
CA ALA A 60 3.97 10.23 -5.12
C ALA A 60 2.94 11.07 -4.33
N THR A 61 3.35 11.59 -3.20
CA THR A 61 2.49 12.40 -2.30
C THR A 61 2.46 13.89 -2.68
N GLY A 62 3.25 14.31 -3.67
CA GLY A 62 3.49 15.71 -4.01
C GLY A 62 4.54 16.41 -3.13
N ILE A 63 5.22 15.67 -2.24
CA ILE A 63 6.30 16.15 -1.38
C ILE A 63 7.59 15.52 -1.89
N ALA A 64 8.56 16.33 -2.33
CA ALA A 64 9.79 15.87 -2.98
C ALA A 64 10.63 14.92 -2.11
N GLU A 65 10.67 15.14 -0.79
CA GLU A 65 11.38 14.24 0.12
C GLU A 65 10.82 12.80 0.13
N HIS A 66 9.54 12.63 -0.26
CA HIS A 66 8.89 11.32 -0.29
C HIS A 66 9.20 10.50 -1.55
N ASP A 67 9.72 11.14 -2.60
CA ASP A 67 9.93 10.49 -3.90
C ASP A 67 10.96 9.35 -3.82
N ASN A 68 11.88 9.41 -2.86
CA ASN A 68 12.92 8.40 -2.70
C ASN A 68 12.58 7.29 -1.68
N TYR A 69 11.46 7.35 -0.99
CA TYR A 69 11.16 6.42 0.12
C TYR A 69 11.08 4.94 -0.30
N ALA A 70 10.60 4.66 -1.51
CA ALA A 70 10.56 3.29 -2.01
C ALA A 70 11.98 2.78 -2.34
N VAL A 71 12.83 3.61 -2.93
CA VAL A 71 14.24 3.30 -3.18
C VAL A 71 14.98 3.08 -1.88
N ASP A 72 14.81 3.97 -0.89
CA ASP A 72 15.42 3.85 0.42
C ASP A 72 15.05 2.55 1.14
N PHE A 73 13.80 2.11 1.00
CA PHE A 73 13.36 0.82 1.53
C PHE A 73 14.05 -0.36 0.81
N ILE A 74 14.03 -0.36 -0.53
CA ILE A 74 14.64 -1.42 -1.35
C ILE A 74 16.13 -1.56 -1.05
N GLU A 75 16.85 -0.43 -0.98
CA GLU A 75 18.28 -0.43 -0.68
C GLU A 75 18.57 -0.83 0.79
N ALA A 76 17.71 -0.44 1.74
CA ALA A 76 17.82 -0.90 3.13
C ALA A 76 17.63 -2.42 3.23
N VAL A 77 16.65 -2.99 2.52
CA VAL A 77 16.45 -4.44 2.43
C VAL A 77 17.70 -5.12 1.86
N ARG A 78 18.27 -4.60 0.78
CA ARG A 78 19.51 -5.12 0.16
C ARG A 78 20.68 -5.07 1.14
N TRP A 79 20.82 -3.96 1.85
CA TRP A 79 21.88 -3.78 2.84
C TRP A 79 21.73 -4.76 4.01
N ILE A 80 20.52 -4.91 4.56
CA ILE A 80 20.23 -5.85 5.65
C ILE A 80 20.56 -7.28 5.22
N HIS A 81 20.10 -7.69 4.04
CA HIS A 81 20.35 -9.02 3.50
C HIS A 81 21.86 -9.31 3.35
N THR A 82 22.65 -8.30 3.01
CA THR A 82 24.09 -8.44 2.77
C THR A 82 24.94 -8.37 4.05
N HIS A 83 24.53 -7.55 5.04
CA HIS A 83 25.36 -7.20 6.19
C HIS A 83 24.89 -7.81 7.51
N LEU A 84 23.63 -8.23 7.61
CA LEU A 84 23.07 -8.83 8.82
C LEU A 84 22.75 -10.31 8.58
N PRO A 85 23.72 -11.22 8.80
CA PRO A 85 23.57 -12.62 8.46
C PRO A 85 22.33 -13.27 9.07
N TYR A 86 21.57 -14.02 8.27
CA TYR A 86 20.35 -14.73 8.63
C TYR A 86 19.15 -13.88 9.03
N ALA A 87 19.30 -12.57 9.24
CA ALA A 87 18.16 -11.69 9.50
C ALA A 87 17.17 -11.72 8.32
N LYS A 88 15.89 -11.70 8.65
CA LYS A 88 14.79 -11.60 7.69
C LYS A 88 14.35 -10.14 7.58
N THR A 89 13.60 -9.83 6.51
CA THR A 89 13.03 -8.50 6.32
C THR A 89 11.53 -8.58 6.11
N SER A 90 10.81 -7.56 6.58
CA SER A 90 9.37 -7.41 6.40
C SER A 90 9.03 -6.01 5.89
N GLY A 91 7.83 -5.84 5.37
CA GLY A 91 7.32 -4.52 5.01
C GLY A 91 5.82 -4.48 4.85
N GLY A 92 5.19 -3.41 5.30
CA GLY A 92 3.78 -3.10 5.10
C GLY A 92 3.56 -2.52 3.69
N ILE A 93 3.48 -3.39 2.68
CA ILE A 93 3.54 -3.04 1.26
C ILE A 93 2.46 -2.04 0.85
N SER A 94 1.25 -2.18 1.37
CA SER A 94 0.12 -1.31 1.00
C SER A 94 0.35 0.17 1.27
N ASN A 95 1.28 0.50 2.17
CA ASN A 95 1.61 1.89 2.50
C ASN A 95 2.25 2.64 1.33
N VAL A 96 3.01 1.96 0.46
CA VAL A 96 3.71 2.60 -0.66
C VAL A 96 2.75 3.33 -1.61
N SER A 97 1.53 2.82 -1.77
CA SER A 97 0.53 3.33 -2.71
C SER A 97 -0.54 4.22 -2.06
N PHE A 98 -0.31 4.71 -0.84
CA PHE A 98 -1.32 5.44 -0.07
C PHE A 98 -1.86 6.68 -0.80
N ALA A 99 -1.04 7.37 -1.59
CA ALA A 99 -1.43 8.52 -2.39
C ALA A 99 -2.46 8.19 -3.50
N PHE A 100 -2.59 6.91 -3.86
CA PHE A 100 -3.51 6.44 -4.90
C PHE A 100 -4.75 5.73 -4.35
N ARG A 101 -5.15 6.00 -3.10
CA ARG A 101 -6.40 5.47 -2.54
C ARG A 101 -7.58 5.82 -3.44
N GLY A 102 -8.44 4.82 -3.71
CA GLY A 102 -9.56 4.96 -4.63
C GLY A 102 -9.23 4.62 -6.09
N ASN A 103 -7.98 4.30 -6.44
CA ASN A 103 -7.59 3.76 -7.73
C ASN A 103 -6.91 2.39 -7.56
N GLU A 104 -7.70 1.35 -7.47
CA GLU A 104 -7.21 0.01 -7.14
C GLU A 104 -6.29 -0.56 -8.23
N THR A 105 -6.53 -0.22 -9.50
CA THR A 105 -5.69 -0.65 -10.64
C THR A 105 -4.26 -0.12 -10.51
N VAL A 106 -4.12 1.17 -10.24
CA VAL A 106 -2.79 1.79 -10.06
C VAL A 106 -2.13 1.30 -8.77
N ARG A 107 -2.89 1.14 -7.69
CA ARG A 107 -2.37 0.60 -6.43
C ARG A 107 -1.83 -0.82 -6.60
N ALA A 108 -2.58 -1.70 -7.25
CA ALA A 108 -2.15 -3.07 -7.53
C ALA A 108 -0.85 -3.10 -8.38
N ALA A 109 -0.75 -2.22 -9.38
CA ALA A 109 0.46 -2.08 -10.19
C ALA A 109 1.66 -1.59 -9.35
N ILE A 110 1.47 -0.60 -8.48
CA ILE A 110 2.52 -0.11 -7.56
C ILE A 110 2.98 -1.23 -6.62
N HIS A 111 2.06 -1.98 -6.01
CA HIS A 111 2.41 -3.11 -5.15
C HIS A 111 3.21 -4.17 -5.89
N THR A 112 2.78 -4.51 -7.10
CA THR A 112 3.43 -5.53 -7.95
C THR A 112 4.85 -5.12 -8.32
N VAL A 113 5.05 -3.88 -8.81
CA VAL A 113 6.37 -3.36 -9.19
C VAL A 113 7.27 -3.21 -7.96
N PHE A 114 6.76 -2.64 -6.88
CA PHE A 114 7.53 -2.47 -5.65
C PHE A 114 8.01 -3.81 -5.08
N LEU A 115 7.11 -4.81 -4.98
CA LEU A 115 7.46 -6.16 -4.53
C LEU A 115 8.45 -6.84 -5.46
N TYR A 116 8.31 -6.70 -6.78
CA TYR A 116 9.26 -7.25 -7.74
C TYR A 116 10.69 -6.80 -7.42
N HIS A 117 10.91 -5.50 -7.21
CA HIS A 117 12.23 -4.97 -6.90
C HIS A 117 12.68 -5.27 -5.47
N ALA A 118 11.78 -5.21 -4.49
CA ALA A 118 12.12 -5.49 -3.08
C ALA A 118 12.48 -6.96 -2.85
N ILE A 119 11.78 -7.91 -3.49
CA ILE A 119 12.09 -9.34 -3.41
C ILE A 119 13.47 -9.62 -4.04
N ARG A 120 13.79 -9.01 -5.16
CA ARG A 120 15.12 -9.11 -5.79
C ARG A 120 16.23 -8.49 -4.93
N ALA A 121 15.89 -7.55 -4.06
CA ALA A 121 16.81 -6.99 -3.08
C ALA A 121 16.98 -7.88 -1.82
N GLY A 122 16.12 -8.88 -1.60
CA GLY A 122 16.17 -9.79 -0.47
C GLY A 122 15.00 -9.68 0.52
N LEU A 123 13.91 -9.01 0.17
CA LEU A 123 12.70 -8.99 1.00
C LEU A 123 12.15 -10.40 1.18
N THR A 124 11.91 -10.80 2.44
CA THR A 124 11.45 -12.15 2.79
C THR A 124 9.97 -12.22 3.12
N MET A 125 9.37 -11.15 3.61
CA MET A 125 7.96 -11.08 3.98
C MET A 125 7.34 -9.76 3.54
N GLY A 126 6.09 -9.82 3.07
CA GLY A 126 5.31 -8.62 2.75
C GLY A 126 3.91 -8.72 3.35
N ILE A 127 3.46 -7.68 4.02
CA ILE A 127 2.08 -7.56 4.50
C ILE A 127 1.31 -6.81 3.42
N VAL A 128 0.47 -7.53 2.69
CA VAL A 128 -0.28 -7.02 1.53
C VAL A 128 -1.54 -7.85 1.30
N ASN A 129 -2.55 -7.30 0.63
CA ASN A 129 -3.67 -8.09 0.15
C ASN A 129 -3.22 -8.93 -1.07
N ALA A 130 -2.99 -10.22 -0.83
CA ALA A 130 -2.51 -11.14 -1.87
C ALA A 130 -3.44 -11.24 -3.10
N GLY A 131 -4.76 -11.04 -2.90
CA GLY A 131 -5.74 -11.05 -3.99
C GLY A 131 -5.66 -9.84 -4.93
N GLN A 132 -4.89 -8.81 -4.56
CA GLN A 132 -4.69 -7.59 -5.38
C GLN A 132 -3.31 -7.55 -6.06
N LEU A 133 -2.52 -8.62 -5.96
CA LEU A 133 -1.21 -8.67 -6.60
C LEU A 133 -1.34 -9.17 -8.04
N GLY A 134 -0.75 -8.42 -8.97
CA GLY A 134 -0.58 -8.83 -10.36
C GLY A 134 0.75 -9.56 -10.61
N ILE A 135 0.91 -10.05 -11.82
CA ILE A 135 2.18 -10.56 -12.33
C ILE A 135 2.91 -9.41 -13.03
N TYR A 136 4.16 -9.15 -12.64
CA TYR A 136 4.93 -8.01 -13.13
C TYR A 136 5.00 -7.93 -14.66
N ASP A 137 5.23 -9.08 -15.34
CA ASP A 137 5.35 -9.13 -16.78
C ASP A 137 4.01 -8.98 -17.52
N GLU A 138 2.88 -9.19 -16.84
CA GLU A 138 1.52 -9.06 -17.37
C GLU A 138 0.94 -7.65 -17.17
N LEU A 139 1.62 -6.79 -16.41
CA LEU A 139 1.19 -5.39 -16.28
C LEU A 139 1.17 -4.70 -17.65
N GLU A 140 0.14 -3.88 -17.86
CA GLU A 140 0.08 -3.04 -19.07
C GLU A 140 1.40 -2.27 -19.22
N PRO A 141 2.08 -2.33 -20.38
CA PRO A 141 3.45 -1.84 -20.52
C PRO A 141 3.65 -0.36 -20.18
N ARG A 142 2.68 0.49 -20.51
CA ARG A 142 2.76 1.92 -20.19
C ARG A 142 2.59 2.17 -18.71
N LEU A 143 1.59 1.53 -18.09
CA LEU A 143 1.38 1.63 -16.64
C LEU A 143 2.61 1.11 -15.88
N ARG A 144 3.16 -0.03 -16.29
CA ARG A 144 4.37 -0.58 -15.69
C ARG A 144 5.54 0.40 -15.75
N ALA A 145 5.79 1.00 -16.92
CA ALA A 145 6.88 1.95 -17.08
C ALA A 145 6.70 3.19 -16.20
N LEU A 146 5.50 3.77 -16.15
CA LEU A 146 5.20 4.92 -15.30
C LEU A 146 5.35 4.59 -13.80
N VAL A 147 4.86 3.42 -13.38
CA VAL A 147 4.98 2.97 -12.00
C VAL A 147 6.44 2.69 -11.63
N GLU A 148 7.24 2.09 -12.52
CA GLU A 148 8.67 1.90 -12.28
C GLU A 148 9.42 3.22 -12.14
N ASP A 149 9.11 4.21 -12.98
CA ASP A 149 9.73 5.53 -12.89
C ASP A 149 9.48 6.18 -11.53
N VAL A 150 8.28 5.99 -10.96
CA VAL A 150 7.91 6.50 -9.63
C VAL A 150 8.54 5.67 -8.52
N VAL A 151 8.41 4.35 -8.55
CA VAL A 151 8.92 3.44 -7.49
C VAL A 151 10.44 3.51 -7.38
N LEU A 152 11.14 3.65 -8.51
CA LEU A 152 12.60 3.72 -8.56
C LEU A 152 13.13 5.16 -8.63
N ASN A 153 12.26 6.15 -8.53
CA ASN A 153 12.61 7.58 -8.61
C ASN A 153 13.55 7.90 -9.78
N ARG A 154 13.19 7.38 -10.99
CA ARG A 154 14.09 7.42 -12.16
C ARG A 154 14.20 8.82 -12.79
N ARG A 155 13.17 9.64 -12.66
CA ARG A 155 13.13 10.97 -13.28
C ARG A 155 12.20 11.94 -12.53
N PRO A 156 12.51 13.24 -12.56
CA PRO A 156 11.59 14.27 -12.07
C PRO A 156 10.25 14.23 -12.83
N GLY A 157 9.15 14.57 -12.14
CA GLY A 157 7.82 14.63 -12.75
C GLY A 157 7.14 13.28 -12.98
N ALA A 158 7.77 12.16 -12.59
CA ALA A 158 7.20 10.82 -12.75
C ALA A 158 5.90 10.64 -11.97
N ALA A 159 5.84 11.21 -10.77
CA ALA A 159 4.66 11.13 -9.90
C ALA A 159 3.46 11.84 -10.51
N GLU A 160 3.65 13.05 -11.04
CA GLU A 160 2.62 13.85 -11.70
C GLU A 160 2.08 13.15 -12.95
N GLU A 161 2.97 12.55 -13.74
CA GLU A 161 2.57 11.81 -14.93
C GLU A 161 1.77 10.55 -14.59
N LEU A 162 2.16 9.82 -13.55
CA LEU A 162 1.39 8.66 -13.06
C LEU A 162 0.02 9.09 -12.54
N VAL A 163 -0.07 10.21 -11.81
CA VAL A 163 -1.35 10.76 -11.33
C VAL A 163 -2.26 11.13 -12.51
N ALA A 164 -1.72 11.83 -13.53
CA ALA A 164 -2.48 12.18 -14.74
C ALA A 164 -2.97 10.92 -15.47
N TYR A 165 -2.11 9.90 -15.61
CA TYR A 165 -2.50 8.63 -16.21
C TYR A 165 -3.56 7.88 -15.39
N ALA A 166 -3.43 7.87 -14.07
CA ALA A 166 -4.41 7.27 -13.17
C ALA A 166 -5.83 7.86 -13.33
N GLN A 167 -5.92 9.17 -13.59
CA GLN A 167 -7.20 9.83 -13.87
C GLN A 167 -7.83 9.34 -15.18
N THR A 168 -7.03 9.05 -16.21
CA THR A 168 -7.55 8.53 -17.48
C THR A 168 -8.10 7.11 -17.35
N LEU A 169 -7.52 6.28 -16.49
CA LEU A 169 -8.02 4.93 -16.21
C LEU A 169 -9.36 4.95 -15.47
N GLN A 170 -9.57 5.90 -14.57
CA GLN A 170 -10.84 6.05 -13.85
C GLN A 170 -11.98 6.55 -14.75
N THR A 171 -11.66 7.31 -15.79
CA THR A 171 -12.66 7.86 -16.72
C THR A 171 -13.01 6.92 -17.87
N GLY A 172 -12.19 5.88 -18.14
CA GLY A 172 -12.27 5.10 -19.38
C GLY A 172 -13.11 3.83 -19.34
N GLU A 173 -13.16 3.05 -18.29
CA GLU A 173 -13.79 1.72 -18.33
C GLU A 173 -14.73 1.40 -17.17
N ALA A 174 -14.39 1.70 -15.94
CA ALA A 174 -15.22 1.30 -14.79
C ALA A 174 -16.50 2.15 -14.61
N ARG A 175 -16.50 3.38 -15.11
CA ARG A 175 -17.62 4.30 -14.94
C ARG A 175 -18.77 4.06 -15.90
N ALA A 176 -18.51 3.52 -17.08
CA ALA A 176 -19.53 3.35 -18.12
C ALA A 176 -20.39 2.08 -17.93
N GLU A 177 -19.82 0.96 -17.50
CA GLU A 177 -20.54 -0.30 -17.34
C GLU A 177 -21.20 -0.43 -15.95
N GLU A 178 -20.52 -0.10 -14.88
CA GLU A 178 -21.06 -0.18 -13.51
C GLU A 178 -22.13 0.88 -13.25
N VAL A 179 -22.05 2.06 -13.88
CA VAL A 179 -23.05 3.14 -13.76
C VAL A 179 -24.37 2.80 -14.45
N GLN A 180 -24.36 2.03 -15.52
CA GLN A 180 -25.61 1.71 -16.24
C GLN A 180 -26.39 0.57 -15.62
N GLU A 181 -25.75 -0.46 -15.08
CA GLU A 181 -26.46 -1.64 -14.58
C GLU A 181 -27.19 -1.38 -13.25
N TRP A 182 -26.51 -0.81 -12.26
CA TRP A 182 -27.12 -0.57 -10.95
C TRP A 182 -28.21 0.53 -10.96
N ARG A 183 -28.20 1.45 -11.93
CA ARG A 183 -29.26 2.44 -12.10
C ARG A 183 -30.61 1.81 -12.48
N SER A 184 -30.61 0.60 -13.03
CA SER A 184 -31.83 -0.15 -13.31
C SER A 184 -32.42 -0.91 -12.10
N TRP A 185 -31.69 -0.92 -10.97
CA TRP A 185 -32.13 -1.61 -9.77
C TRP A 185 -33.24 -0.87 -9.03
N PRO A 186 -34.02 -1.56 -8.15
CA PRO A 186 -34.94 -0.91 -7.24
C PRO A 186 -34.24 0.18 -6.41
N VAL A 187 -34.96 1.26 -6.11
CA VAL A 187 -34.40 2.46 -5.47
C VAL A 187 -33.69 2.17 -4.14
N GLU A 188 -34.19 1.20 -3.36
CA GLU A 188 -33.55 0.78 -2.11
C GLU A 188 -32.14 0.23 -2.36
N LYS A 189 -32.00 -0.61 -3.40
CA LYS A 189 -30.71 -1.19 -3.77
C LYS A 189 -29.77 -0.16 -4.40
N ARG A 190 -30.32 0.81 -5.13
CA ARG A 190 -29.52 1.93 -5.65
C ARG A 190 -28.91 2.75 -4.52
N LEU A 191 -29.72 3.09 -3.50
CA LEU A 191 -29.24 3.82 -2.33
C LEU A 191 -28.22 3.01 -1.50
N GLU A 192 -28.50 1.71 -1.26
CA GLU A 192 -27.55 0.82 -0.58
C GLU A 192 -26.21 0.79 -1.31
N HIS A 193 -26.23 0.60 -2.63
CA HIS A 193 -25.04 0.58 -3.46
C HIS A 193 -24.28 1.92 -3.41
N ALA A 194 -25.00 3.02 -3.58
CA ALA A 194 -24.41 4.36 -3.53
C ALA A 194 -23.74 4.65 -2.19
N LEU A 195 -24.36 4.28 -1.07
CA LEU A 195 -23.80 4.45 0.28
C LEU A 195 -22.54 3.58 0.49
N VAL A 196 -22.60 2.30 0.10
CA VAL A 196 -21.46 1.38 0.25
C VAL A 196 -20.26 1.80 -0.60
N LYS A 197 -20.53 2.31 -1.82
CA LYS A 197 -19.48 2.72 -2.76
C LYS A 197 -19.05 4.20 -2.62
N GLY A 198 -19.73 4.98 -1.78
CA GLY A 198 -19.47 6.41 -1.61
C GLY A 198 -19.85 7.26 -2.84
N ILE A 199 -20.85 6.82 -3.64
CA ILE A 199 -21.35 7.53 -4.82
C ILE A 199 -22.35 8.59 -4.35
N THR A 200 -22.11 9.86 -4.62
CA THR A 200 -22.99 10.97 -4.19
C THR A 200 -23.86 11.54 -5.30
N GLU A 201 -23.57 11.20 -6.56
CA GLU A 201 -24.12 11.84 -7.76
C GLU A 201 -25.66 11.74 -7.86
N HIS A 202 -26.27 10.63 -7.37
CA HIS A 202 -27.70 10.37 -7.49
C HIS A 202 -28.42 10.25 -6.13
N VAL A 203 -27.73 10.49 -5.02
CA VAL A 203 -28.28 10.25 -3.66
C VAL A 203 -29.51 11.07 -3.38
N VAL A 204 -29.57 12.33 -3.82
CA VAL A 204 -30.72 13.21 -3.60
C VAL A 204 -31.96 12.71 -4.36
N GLU A 205 -31.81 12.37 -5.63
CA GLU A 205 -32.89 11.89 -6.49
C GLU A 205 -33.45 10.55 -5.98
N ASP A 206 -32.58 9.60 -5.69
CA ASP A 206 -32.95 8.27 -5.20
C ASP A 206 -33.59 8.34 -3.79
N THR A 207 -33.13 9.26 -2.93
CA THR A 207 -33.72 9.48 -1.61
C THR A 207 -35.14 10.06 -1.73
N GLU A 208 -35.36 11.02 -2.62
CA GLU A 208 -36.70 11.58 -2.84
C GLU A 208 -37.65 10.58 -3.47
N GLU A 209 -37.19 9.75 -4.41
CA GLU A 209 -37.98 8.66 -4.98
C GLU A 209 -38.42 7.69 -3.88
N LEU A 210 -37.52 7.25 -3.01
CA LEU A 210 -37.84 6.35 -1.91
C LEU A 210 -38.78 6.98 -0.89
N ARG A 211 -38.56 8.25 -0.54
CA ARG A 211 -39.42 9.01 0.37
C ARG A 211 -40.88 9.09 -0.15
N ALA A 212 -41.01 9.45 -1.43
CA ALA A 212 -42.32 9.56 -2.06
C ALA A 212 -43.07 8.21 -2.07
N ARG A 213 -42.35 7.12 -2.34
CA ARG A 213 -42.92 5.76 -2.33
C ARG A 213 -43.36 5.34 -0.93
N PHE A 214 -42.54 5.56 0.11
CA PHE A 214 -42.92 5.25 1.49
C PHE A 214 -44.13 6.06 1.97
N ALA A 215 -44.20 7.35 1.58
CA ALA A 215 -45.35 8.16 1.88
C ALA A 215 -46.64 7.60 1.23
N ALA A 216 -46.57 7.11 0.00
CA ALA A 216 -47.70 6.47 -0.70
C ALA A 216 -48.11 5.13 -0.05
N GLU A 217 -47.18 4.42 0.56
CA GLU A 217 -47.41 3.18 1.31
C GLU A 217 -47.86 3.42 2.77
N GLY A 218 -48.01 4.68 3.19
CA GLY A 218 -48.38 5.03 4.57
C GLY A 218 -47.26 4.77 5.59
N LYS A 219 -46.06 4.56 5.13
CA LYS A 219 -44.85 4.40 5.95
C LYS A 219 -44.25 5.79 6.13
N GLY A 220 -44.23 6.29 7.37
CA GLY A 220 -43.55 7.54 7.69
C GLY A 220 -42.01 7.45 7.51
N PRO A 221 -41.33 8.60 7.38
CA PRO A 221 -39.86 8.59 7.56
C PRO A 221 -39.54 8.08 8.97
N LEU A 222 -38.47 7.29 9.07
CA LEU A 222 -38.01 6.72 10.33
C LEU A 222 -37.82 7.80 11.38
#